data_090120aeb418b051465b24a145734614
#
_entry.id   090120aeb418b051465b24a145734614
#
_cell.length_a   1.000
_cell.length_b   1.000
_cell.length_c   1.000
_cell.angle_alpha   90.00
_cell.angle_beta   90.00
_cell.angle_gamma   90.00
#
_symmetry.space_group_name_H-M   'P 1'
#
loop_
_entity.id
_entity.type
_entity.pdbx_description
1 polymer ?
#
loop_
_entity_poly.entity_id
_entity_poly.type
_entity_poly.pdbx_seq_one_letter_code
_entity_poly.pdbx_strand_id
1 'polypeptide(L)'
;MKLTVQNNKIFEATGGRVLAPELPLVIFLHGSGMDHTVWNLQTRYFAFHGYSVLAIDFPGHGRSEGLPLESIEQMADWIPELISAAIEASGSGLECASLVGHSMGALVALECAARYPEKVLAYV
;
A
#
# COMPACT_ATOMS: atom_id res chain seq x y z
N MET A 1 -6.77 -1.37 -10.19
CA MET A 1 -6.74 0.08 -9.99
C MET A 1 -5.32 0.57 -10.23
N LYS A 2 -5.15 1.80 -10.66
CA LYS A 2 -3.82 2.41 -10.83
C LYS A 2 -3.81 3.81 -10.26
N LEU A 3 -2.88 4.06 -9.35
CA LEU A 3 -2.60 5.39 -8.81
C LEU A 3 -1.30 5.92 -9.41
N THR A 4 -1.16 7.24 -9.47
CA THR A 4 0.10 7.85 -9.87
C THR A 4 0.86 8.28 -8.62
N VAL A 5 2.06 7.74 -8.44
CA VAL A 5 2.95 8.06 -7.32
C VAL A 5 4.32 8.41 -7.91
N GLN A 6 4.80 9.60 -7.62
CA GLN A 6 6.07 10.11 -8.15
C GLN A 6 6.17 9.96 -9.68
N ASN A 7 5.10 10.34 -10.38
CA ASN A 7 4.99 10.29 -11.85
C ASN A 7 4.97 8.89 -12.47
N ASN A 8 4.89 7.83 -11.68
CA ASN A 8 4.75 6.46 -12.17
C ASN A 8 3.36 5.92 -11.84
N LYS A 9 2.81 5.13 -12.76
CA LYS A 9 1.56 4.43 -12.51
C LYS A 9 1.85 3.19 -11.69
N ILE A 10 1.24 3.11 -10.53
CA ILE A 10 1.37 1.99 -9.60
C ILE A 10 0.09 1.20 -9.61
N PHE A 11 0.20 -0.11 -9.77
CA PHE A 11 -0.95 -1.00 -9.75
C PHE A 11 -1.30 -1.40 -8.31
N GLU A 12 -2.60 -1.37 -8.01
CA GLU A 12 -3.13 -1.84 -6.73
C GLU A 12 -4.34 -2.73 -6.96
N ALA A 13 -4.35 -3.88 -6.29
CA ALA A 13 -5.54 -4.69 -6.19
C ALA A 13 -6.36 -4.21 -4.98
N THR A 14 -7.68 -4.13 -5.17
CA THR A 14 -8.58 -3.58 -4.14
C THR A 14 -9.44 -4.65 -3.47
N GLY A 15 -9.14 -5.91 -3.71
CA GLY A 15 -9.87 -7.03 -3.11
C GLY A 15 -11.28 -7.23 -3.66
N GLY A 16 -11.61 -6.60 -4.80
CA GLY A 16 -12.91 -6.71 -5.44
C GLY A 16 -13.91 -5.61 -5.08
N ARG A 17 -13.50 -4.61 -4.31
CA ARG A 17 -14.35 -3.46 -3.98
C ARG A 17 -13.58 -2.15 -4.19
N VAL A 18 -14.30 -1.10 -4.60
CA VAL A 18 -13.70 0.23 -4.72
C VAL A 18 -13.36 0.80 -3.35
N LEU A 19 -12.41 1.71 -3.31
CA LEU A 19 -12.07 2.41 -2.07
C LEU A 19 -13.26 3.25 -1.62
N ALA A 20 -13.57 3.19 -0.33
CA ALA A 20 -14.67 3.94 0.27
C ALA A 20 -14.10 4.98 1.24
N PRO A 21 -14.51 6.26 1.13
CA PRO A 21 -13.91 7.33 1.94
C PRO A 21 -14.16 7.19 3.43
N GLU A 22 -15.21 6.48 3.84
CA GLU A 22 -15.56 6.29 5.25
C GLU A 22 -14.91 5.08 5.91
N LEU A 23 -14.25 4.22 5.13
CA LEU A 23 -13.64 3.00 5.67
C LEU A 23 -12.14 3.19 5.93
N PRO A 24 -11.61 2.55 6.98
CA PRO A 24 -10.16 2.59 7.24
C PRO A 24 -9.40 1.91 6.11
N LEU A 25 -8.23 2.47 5.78
CA LEU A 25 -7.38 2.00 4.69
C LEU A 25 -6.33 1.01 5.20
N VAL A 26 -6.24 -0.13 4.54
CA VAL A 26 -5.19 -1.14 4.79
C VAL A 26 -4.40 -1.35 3.52
N ILE A 27 -3.08 -1.25 3.62
CA ILE A 27 -2.16 -1.43 2.50
C ILE A 27 -1.32 -2.68 2.75
N PHE A 28 -1.33 -3.58 1.76
CA PHE A 28 -0.57 -4.83 1.80
C PHE A 28 0.68 -4.70 0.94
N LEU A 29 1.83 -5.03 1.54
CA LEU A 29 3.17 -4.84 0.95
C LEU A 29 3.82 -6.21 0.74
N HIS A 30 4.13 -6.55 -0.51
CA HIS A 30 4.69 -7.86 -0.87
C HIS A 30 6.19 -7.95 -0.57
N GLY A 31 6.73 -9.17 -0.68
CA GLY A 31 8.16 -9.43 -0.54
C GLY A 31 8.94 -9.17 -1.82
N SER A 32 10.28 -9.27 -1.73
CA SER A 32 11.19 -9.06 -2.85
C SER A 32 10.90 -10.05 -3.98
N GLY A 33 10.83 -9.54 -5.21
CA GLY A 33 10.57 -10.36 -6.40
C GLY A 33 9.15 -10.90 -6.51
N MET A 34 8.24 -10.45 -5.65
CA MET A 34 6.83 -10.85 -5.64
C MET A 34 5.96 -9.74 -6.23
N ASP A 35 4.65 -9.86 -6.07
CA ASP A 35 3.66 -8.86 -6.47
C ASP A 35 2.41 -8.97 -5.58
N HIS A 36 1.37 -8.19 -5.92
CA HIS A 36 0.12 -8.13 -5.16
C HIS A 36 -0.59 -9.48 -5.01
N THR A 37 -0.32 -10.45 -5.91
CA THR A 37 -1.08 -11.71 -5.93
C THR A 37 -0.86 -12.55 -4.68
N VAL A 38 0.25 -12.35 -3.97
CA VAL A 38 0.50 -13.08 -2.70
C VAL A 38 -0.55 -12.75 -1.64
N TRP A 39 -1.29 -11.65 -1.82
CA TRP A 39 -2.29 -11.17 -0.87
C TRP A 39 -3.73 -11.44 -1.30
N ASN A 40 -3.97 -12.21 -2.37
CA ASN A 40 -5.30 -12.36 -2.95
C ASN A 40 -6.38 -12.80 -1.96
N LEU A 41 -6.05 -13.72 -1.05
CA LEU A 41 -7.01 -14.20 -0.06
C LEU A 41 -7.29 -13.15 1.00
N GLN A 42 -6.23 -12.54 1.53
CA GLN A 42 -6.34 -11.54 2.60
C GLN A 42 -7.05 -10.28 2.12
N THR A 43 -6.71 -9.78 0.93
CA THR A 43 -7.32 -8.56 0.41
C THR A 43 -8.81 -8.73 0.19
N ARG A 44 -9.23 -9.88 -0.33
CA ARG A 44 -10.65 -10.17 -0.53
C ARG A 44 -11.40 -10.21 0.80
N TYR A 45 -10.82 -10.86 1.79
CA TYR A 45 -11.44 -10.93 3.12
C TYR A 45 -11.63 -9.54 3.72
N PHE A 46 -10.57 -8.75 3.76
CA PHE A 46 -10.63 -7.42 4.37
C PHE A 46 -11.54 -6.47 3.60
N ALA A 47 -11.53 -6.53 2.26
CA ALA A 47 -12.39 -5.67 1.43
C ALA A 47 -13.88 -5.89 1.71
N PHE A 48 -14.28 -7.10 2.11
CA PHE A 48 -15.66 -7.43 2.41
C PHE A 48 -15.97 -7.44 3.91
N HIS A 49 -15.04 -6.96 4.74
CA HIS A 49 -15.21 -6.91 6.20
C HIS A 49 -14.90 -5.54 6.80
N GLY A 50 -15.23 -4.47 6.06
CA GLY A 50 -15.21 -3.11 6.61
C GLY A 50 -13.93 -2.32 6.38
N TYR A 51 -13.12 -2.68 5.38
CA TYR A 51 -11.88 -1.97 5.07
C TYR A 51 -11.82 -1.57 3.60
N SER A 52 -11.19 -0.44 3.31
CA SER A 52 -10.67 -0.13 1.99
C SER A 52 -9.28 -0.74 1.89
N VAL A 53 -9.01 -1.48 0.81
CA VAL A 53 -7.82 -2.31 0.69
C VAL A 53 -7.01 -1.95 -0.54
N LEU A 54 -5.70 -1.87 -0.37
CA LEU A 54 -4.75 -1.79 -1.48
C LEU A 54 -3.66 -2.84 -1.28
N ALA A 55 -3.55 -3.79 -2.21
CA ALA A 55 -2.37 -4.63 -2.33
C ALA A 55 -1.58 -4.08 -3.51
N ILE A 56 -0.46 -3.43 -3.23
CA ILE A 56 0.31 -2.72 -4.24
C ILE A 56 1.36 -3.62 -4.89
N ASP A 57 1.71 -3.27 -6.12
CA ASP A 57 2.97 -3.71 -6.70
C ASP A 57 3.97 -2.57 -6.52
N PHE A 58 5.08 -2.84 -5.84
CA PHE A 58 6.14 -1.85 -5.69
C PHE A 58 6.66 -1.40 -7.06
N PRO A 59 7.24 -0.18 -7.19
CA PRO A 59 7.85 0.24 -8.43
C PRO A 59 8.80 -0.82 -9.00
N GLY A 60 8.69 -1.07 -10.31
CA GLY A 60 9.49 -2.11 -10.98
C GLY A 60 9.08 -3.53 -10.73
N HIS A 61 7.95 -3.76 -10.04
CA HIS A 61 7.40 -5.09 -9.77
C HIS A 61 6.01 -5.22 -10.40
N GLY A 62 5.62 -6.46 -10.71
CA GLY A 62 4.28 -6.76 -11.20
C GLY A 62 3.84 -5.88 -12.36
N ARG A 63 2.73 -5.17 -12.15
CA ARG A 63 2.11 -4.29 -13.16
C ARG A 63 2.44 -2.81 -12.94
N SER A 64 3.31 -2.49 -11.99
CA SER A 64 3.70 -1.13 -11.69
C SER A 64 4.84 -0.66 -12.60
N GLU A 65 4.80 0.63 -12.93
CA GLU A 65 5.86 1.31 -13.67
C GLU A 65 6.99 1.72 -12.74
N GLY A 66 8.07 2.19 -13.35
CA GLY A 66 9.21 2.75 -12.64
C GLY A 66 10.32 1.74 -12.40
N LEU A 67 11.44 2.25 -11.90
CA LEU A 67 12.58 1.44 -11.52
C LEU A 67 12.38 0.94 -10.08
N PRO A 68 12.87 -0.26 -9.74
CA PRO A 68 12.83 -0.73 -8.37
C PRO A 68 13.54 0.25 -7.43
N LEU A 69 12.94 0.49 -6.27
CA LEU A 69 13.58 1.27 -5.21
C LEU A 69 14.73 0.44 -4.63
N GLU A 70 15.83 1.10 -4.26
CA GLU A 70 17.09 0.41 -4.01
C GLU A 70 17.32 0.01 -2.56
N SER A 71 16.50 0.53 -1.64
CA SER A 71 16.68 0.26 -0.21
C SER A 71 15.34 0.25 0.53
N ILE A 72 15.35 -0.37 1.71
CA ILE A 72 14.19 -0.35 2.61
C ILE A 72 13.83 1.11 2.99
N GLU A 73 14.84 1.95 3.22
CA GLU A 73 14.65 3.35 3.56
C GLU A 73 13.95 4.12 2.43
N GLN A 74 14.35 3.91 1.18
CA GLN A 74 13.70 4.53 0.02
C GLN A 74 12.25 4.05 -0.12
N MET A 75 12.02 2.75 0.09
CA MET A 75 10.66 2.20 0.05
C MET A 75 9.80 2.79 1.15
N ALA A 76 10.33 2.91 2.37
CA ALA A 76 9.62 3.51 3.50
C ALA A 76 9.27 4.97 3.24
N ASP A 77 10.18 5.74 2.62
CA ASP A 77 9.92 7.14 2.26
C ASP A 77 8.90 7.28 1.13
N TRP A 78 8.73 6.24 0.31
CA TRP A 78 7.77 6.21 -0.78
C TRP A 78 6.33 5.96 -0.29
N ILE A 79 6.16 5.20 0.80
CA ILE A 79 4.82 4.82 1.31
C ILE A 79 3.93 6.02 1.66
N PRO A 80 4.40 7.07 2.34
CA PRO A 80 3.55 8.24 2.60
C PRO A 80 2.97 8.88 1.35
N GLU A 81 3.70 8.89 0.24
CA GLU A 81 3.21 9.41 -1.02
C GLU A 81 2.14 8.50 -1.64
N LEU A 82 2.30 7.19 -1.51
CA LEU A 82 1.27 6.23 -1.88
C LEU A 82 0.00 6.44 -1.05
N ILE A 83 0.14 6.60 0.26
CA ILE A 83 -1.00 6.86 1.16
C ILE A 83 -1.73 8.13 0.74
N SER A 84 -0.99 9.20 0.47
CA SER A 84 -1.60 10.47 0.05
C SER A 84 -2.36 10.32 -1.27
N ALA A 85 -1.79 9.60 -2.23
CA ALA A 85 -2.45 9.35 -3.52
C ALA A 85 -3.73 8.52 -3.35
N ALA A 86 -3.70 7.52 -2.48
CA ALA A 86 -4.85 6.68 -2.20
C ALA A 86 -5.98 7.45 -1.51
N ILE A 87 -5.62 8.27 -0.53
CA ILE A 87 -6.57 9.10 0.21
C ILE A 87 -7.23 10.11 -0.75
N GLU A 88 -6.46 10.77 -1.59
CA GLU A 88 -6.99 11.69 -2.58
C GLU A 88 -7.92 10.97 -3.55
N ALA A 89 -7.54 9.81 -4.06
CA ALA A 89 -8.35 9.04 -5.01
C ALA A 89 -9.67 8.56 -4.40
N SER A 90 -9.69 8.22 -3.11
CA SER A 90 -10.89 7.75 -2.43
C SER A 90 -11.80 8.87 -1.93
N GLY A 91 -11.31 10.11 -1.90
CA GLY A 91 -12.03 11.23 -1.30
C GLY A 91 -12.10 11.16 0.22
N SER A 92 -11.23 10.38 0.83
CA SER A 92 -11.20 10.18 2.28
C SER A 92 -10.70 11.42 3.02
N GLY A 93 -11.23 11.65 4.22
CA GLY A 93 -10.66 12.63 5.16
C GLY A 93 -9.60 12.03 6.09
N LEU A 94 -9.26 10.77 5.91
CA LEU A 94 -8.24 10.10 6.72
C LEU A 94 -6.85 10.60 6.34
N GLU A 95 -5.91 10.49 7.28
CA GLU A 95 -4.53 10.94 7.06
C GLU A 95 -3.52 9.79 7.20
N CYS A 96 -3.98 8.60 7.55
CA CYS A 96 -3.11 7.46 7.83
C CYS A 96 -3.71 6.15 7.31
N ALA A 97 -2.88 5.12 7.28
CA ALA A 97 -3.27 3.77 6.86
C ALA A 97 -2.63 2.74 7.77
N SER A 98 -3.22 1.55 7.82
CA SER A 98 -2.57 0.38 8.41
C SER A 98 -1.75 -0.32 7.34
N LEU A 99 -0.60 -0.86 7.72
CA LEU A 99 0.31 -1.56 6.81
C LEU A 99 0.43 -3.02 7.22
N VAL A 100 0.32 -3.91 6.25
CA VAL A 100 0.56 -5.34 6.44
C VAL A 100 1.64 -5.75 5.44
N GLY A 101 2.75 -6.28 5.95
CA GLY A 101 3.90 -6.60 5.12
C GLY A 101 4.36 -8.04 5.24
N HIS A 102 4.92 -8.57 4.15
CA HIS A 102 5.52 -9.88 4.10
C HIS A 102 6.99 -9.75 3.71
N SER A 103 7.89 -10.33 4.51
CA SER A 103 9.33 -10.33 4.24
C SER A 103 9.86 -8.90 4.04
N MET A 104 10.35 -8.54 2.86
CA MET A 104 10.78 -7.17 2.54
C MET A 104 9.68 -6.15 2.88
N GLY A 105 8.43 -6.46 2.53
CA GLY A 105 7.29 -5.58 2.85
C GLY A 105 7.11 -5.36 4.34
N ALA A 106 7.42 -6.35 5.18
CA ALA A 106 7.35 -6.21 6.63
C ALA A 106 8.43 -5.25 7.14
N LEU A 107 9.64 -5.30 6.58
CA LEU A 107 10.71 -4.36 6.91
C LEU A 107 10.35 -2.94 6.48
N VAL A 108 9.74 -2.80 5.32
CA VAL A 108 9.26 -1.49 4.82
C VAL A 108 8.18 -0.93 5.76
N ALA A 109 7.23 -1.76 6.18
CA ALA A 109 6.17 -1.34 7.10
C ALA A 109 6.75 -0.84 8.43
N LEU A 110 7.69 -1.59 8.98
CA LEU A 110 8.36 -1.22 10.24
C LEU A 110 9.13 0.09 10.11
N GLU A 111 9.92 0.22 9.05
CA GLU A 111 10.71 1.44 8.81
C GLU A 111 9.81 2.65 8.58
N CYS A 112 8.73 2.48 7.83
CA CYS A 112 7.75 3.53 7.57
C CYS A 112 7.08 3.98 8.88
N ALA A 113 6.67 3.04 9.73
CA ALA A 113 6.06 3.35 11.02
C ALA A 113 7.02 4.11 11.93
N ALA A 114 8.31 3.77 11.90
CA ALA A 114 9.34 4.46 12.69
C ALA A 114 9.60 5.87 12.19
N ARG A 115 9.64 6.07 10.87
CA ARG A 115 9.93 7.38 10.25
C ARG A 115 8.71 8.30 10.19
N TYR A 116 7.53 7.73 9.98
CA TYR A 116 6.29 8.48 9.72
C TYR A 116 5.16 7.98 10.62
N PRO A 117 5.32 8.07 11.95
CA PRO A 117 4.31 7.53 12.88
C PRO A 117 2.93 8.15 12.69
N GLU A 118 2.84 9.39 12.19
CA GLU A 118 1.58 10.06 11.93
C GLU A 118 0.85 9.52 10.70
N LYS A 119 1.54 8.77 9.84
CA LYS A 119 0.96 8.17 8.62
C LYS A 119 0.55 6.73 8.82
N VAL A 120 1.04 6.06 9.85
CA VAL A 120 0.83 4.63 10.06
C VAL A 120 0.01 4.42 11.33
N LEU A 121 -1.24 3.97 11.13
CA LEU A 121 -2.15 3.69 12.25
C LEU A 121 -1.74 2.42 13.00
N ALA A 122 -1.39 1.38 12.22
CA ALA A 122 -0.96 0.09 12.75
C ALA A 122 -0.11 -0.61 11.70
N TYR A 123 0.71 -1.58 12.12
CA TYR A 123 1.48 -2.41 11.19
C TYR A 123 1.64 -3.82 11.71
N VAL A 124 1.77 -4.74 10.76
CA VAL A 124 2.00 -6.16 11.03
C VAL A 124 3.07 -6.67 10.06
#